data_ae1e9c892a05a4038b33388b8ef1ea09
#
_entry.id   ae1e9c892a05a4038b33388b8ef1ea09
#
_cell.length_a   1.000
_cell.length_b   1.000
_cell.length_c   1.000
_cell.angle_alpha   90.00
_cell.angle_beta   90.00
_cell.angle_gamma   90.00
#
_symmetry.space_group_name_H-M   'P 1'
#
loop_
_entity.id
_entity.type
_entity.pdbx_description
1 polymer ?
#
loop_
_entity_poly.entity_id
_entity_poly.type
_entity_poly.pdbx_seq_one_letter_code
_entity_poly.pdbx_strand_id
1 'polypeptide(L)'
;MKLGLDIADFTWPAGPAKLGSTLGQIARTADQAGFDSIWVMDHFWQIRMNGPEHHEMLEGYSALSYIAAVTKRAKLGTMVTGVVYHQPGILAKTVTTLDVLSAGRAWLGIGAAWNEAESRGLGIPFPPIKERFERLEETLQICLQMWEGKRGSEKPFRSEHYQLERPLNSPQSLSRPHPPILIGGGGEKKTLRLVAQYADACNLFPTPEIPRKLDILREHCQAVGRNYDDIEKTAVFTFDLGDNGENLGKVIGGLKWLASMGIQTVIGHVPKMYETKRIELVGEKLIPAVADLEAATAGSR
;
A
#
# COMPACT_ATOMS: atom_id res chain seq x y z
N MET A 1 -0.95 14.07 11.27
CA MET A 1 -1.39 12.88 10.49
C MET A 1 -1.00 13.05 9.03
N LYS A 2 -0.48 12.01 8.36
CA LYS A 2 -0.18 12.03 6.93
C LYS A 2 -1.37 11.49 6.13
N LEU A 3 -1.55 11.97 4.89
CA LEU A 3 -2.58 11.49 3.97
C LEU A 3 -1.95 10.94 2.69
N GLY A 4 -2.36 9.74 2.28
CA GLY A 4 -2.03 9.11 1.01
C GLY A 4 -3.26 9.06 0.09
N LEU A 5 -3.06 9.13 -1.22
CA LEU A 5 -4.11 8.95 -2.22
C LEU A 5 -4.15 7.48 -2.67
N ASP A 6 -5.33 6.86 -2.62
CA ASP A 6 -5.59 5.55 -3.21
C ASP A 6 -6.34 5.71 -4.54
N ILE A 7 -5.74 5.22 -5.64
CA ILE A 7 -6.33 5.20 -6.97
C ILE A 7 -6.81 3.77 -7.24
N ALA A 8 -8.03 3.48 -6.80
CA ALA A 8 -8.63 2.15 -6.86
C ALA A 8 -9.61 1.94 -8.03
N ASP A 9 -9.82 2.96 -8.86
CA ASP A 9 -10.73 2.92 -10.01
C ASP A 9 -10.16 3.74 -11.17
N PHE A 10 -10.27 3.19 -12.38
CA PHE A 10 -9.82 3.81 -13.63
C PHE A 10 -10.96 4.03 -14.62
N THR A 11 -12.21 3.77 -14.23
CA THR A 11 -13.40 3.96 -15.05
C THR A 11 -13.83 5.42 -15.02
N TRP A 12 -13.15 6.22 -15.84
CA TRP A 12 -13.38 7.66 -15.91
C TRP A 12 -14.14 8.06 -17.16
N PRO A 13 -14.97 9.14 -17.12
CA PRO A 13 -15.86 9.53 -18.20
C PRO A 13 -15.17 9.77 -19.56
N ALA A 14 -13.89 10.12 -19.56
CA ALA A 14 -13.13 10.37 -20.78
C ALA A 14 -12.74 9.10 -21.55
N GLY A 15 -13.00 7.92 -20.97
CA GLY A 15 -12.77 6.60 -21.57
C GLY A 15 -11.31 6.18 -21.72
N PRO A 16 -11.06 4.94 -22.19
CA PRO A 16 -9.75 4.32 -22.20
C PRO A 16 -8.65 5.10 -22.93
N ALA A 17 -9.00 5.79 -24.03
CA ALA A 17 -8.05 6.60 -24.80
C ALA A 17 -7.43 7.78 -24.03
N LYS A 18 -8.06 8.18 -22.92
CA LYS A 18 -7.61 9.28 -22.07
C LYS A 18 -7.09 8.82 -20.70
N LEU A 19 -7.11 7.52 -20.40
CA LEU A 19 -6.67 6.99 -19.10
C LEU A 19 -5.26 7.47 -18.72
N GLY A 20 -4.29 7.35 -19.63
CA GLY A 20 -2.92 7.76 -19.34
C GLY A 20 -2.80 9.26 -19.03
N SER A 21 -3.43 10.13 -19.84
CA SER A 21 -3.39 11.58 -19.58
C SER A 21 -4.11 11.96 -18.29
N THR A 22 -5.25 11.34 -17.99
CA THR A 22 -6.02 11.58 -16.76
C THR A 22 -5.26 11.09 -15.53
N LEU A 23 -4.67 9.87 -15.58
CA LEU A 23 -3.83 9.34 -14.50
C LEU A 23 -2.64 10.28 -14.23
N GLY A 24 -1.99 10.77 -15.29
CA GLY A 24 -0.89 11.71 -15.14
C GLY A 24 -1.30 13.04 -14.53
N GLN A 25 -2.50 13.54 -14.81
CA GLN A 25 -3.04 14.75 -14.15
C GLN A 25 -3.33 14.49 -12.68
N ILE A 26 -4.04 13.41 -12.35
CA ILE A 26 -4.34 12.99 -10.97
C ILE A 26 -3.04 12.90 -10.16
N ALA A 27 -2.05 12.16 -10.67
CA ALA A 27 -0.79 11.94 -9.96
C ALA A 27 -0.01 13.23 -9.72
N ARG A 28 0.13 14.10 -10.74
CA ARG A 28 0.78 15.41 -10.59
C ARG A 28 0.05 16.31 -9.59
N THR A 29 -1.27 16.36 -9.68
CA THR A 29 -2.08 17.17 -8.75
C THR A 29 -1.94 16.67 -7.33
N ALA A 30 -1.99 15.36 -7.09
CA ALA A 30 -1.79 14.78 -5.76
C ALA A 30 -0.40 15.07 -5.20
N ASP A 31 0.64 14.94 -6.01
CA ASP A 31 2.02 15.26 -5.63
C ASP A 31 2.17 16.75 -5.26
N GLN A 32 1.57 17.65 -6.02
CA GLN A 32 1.58 19.10 -5.78
C GLN A 32 0.70 19.50 -4.59
N ALA A 33 -0.43 18.86 -4.41
CA ALA A 33 -1.37 19.10 -3.31
C ALA A 33 -0.84 18.66 -1.94
N GLY A 34 0.26 17.92 -1.88
CA GLY A 34 0.92 17.57 -0.62
C GLY A 34 0.56 16.19 -0.07
N PHE A 35 -0.06 15.29 -0.87
CA PHE A 35 -0.21 13.91 -0.45
C PHE A 35 1.17 13.27 -0.17
N ASP A 36 1.28 12.54 0.93
CA ASP A 36 2.51 11.86 1.35
C ASP A 36 2.84 10.67 0.43
N SER A 37 1.80 10.02 -0.10
CA SER A 37 1.93 8.82 -0.91
C SER A 37 0.80 8.65 -1.92
N ILE A 38 1.04 7.88 -2.99
CA ILE A 38 0.06 7.49 -4.00
C ILE A 38 0.09 5.97 -4.11
N TRP A 39 -1.07 5.37 -4.02
CA TRP A 39 -1.28 3.92 -4.02
C TRP A 39 -2.21 3.50 -5.14
N VAL A 40 -2.01 2.30 -5.67
CA VAL A 40 -2.90 1.66 -6.64
C VAL A 40 -3.19 0.24 -6.18
N MET A 41 -4.31 -0.34 -6.59
CA MET A 41 -4.57 -1.76 -6.34
C MET A 41 -3.69 -2.65 -7.23
N ASP A 42 -3.40 -3.86 -6.75
CA ASP A 42 -2.78 -4.93 -7.54
C ASP A 42 -3.86 -5.95 -7.95
N HIS A 43 -4.80 -5.48 -8.77
CA HIS A 43 -5.86 -6.24 -9.39
C HIS A 43 -5.82 -6.07 -10.91
N PHE A 44 -6.23 -7.09 -11.64
CA PHE A 44 -6.33 -7.07 -13.12
C PHE A 44 -7.77 -6.83 -13.57
N TRP A 45 -8.72 -7.11 -12.68
CA TRP A 45 -10.14 -6.85 -12.84
C TRP A 45 -10.63 -5.91 -11.74
N GLN A 46 -11.69 -5.15 -12.01
CA GLN A 46 -12.25 -4.32 -10.95
C GLN A 46 -12.91 -5.19 -9.87
N ILE A 47 -12.74 -4.79 -8.61
CA ILE A 47 -13.35 -5.48 -7.48
C ILE A 47 -14.78 -5.00 -7.25
N ARG A 48 -15.68 -5.91 -6.84
CA ARG A 48 -17.13 -5.64 -6.70
C ARG A 48 -17.46 -4.48 -5.77
N MET A 49 -16.59 -4.15 -4.83
CA MET A 49 -16.78 -2.98 -3.94
C MET A 49 -16.67 -1.64 -4.68
N ASN A 50 -15.92 -1.60 -5.77
CA ASN A 50 -15.68 -0.39 -6.56
C ASN A 50 -16.47 -0.37 -7.86
N GLY A 51 -16.97 -1.52 -8.32
CA GLY A 51 -17.77 -1.61 -9.54
C GLY A 51 -17.79 -3.01 -10.16
N PRO A 52 -18.42 -3.15 -11.35
CA PRO A 52 -18.42 -4.39 -12.11
C PRO A 52 -17.00 -4.83 -12.52
N GLU A 53 -16.76 -6.13 -12.58
CA GLU A 53 -15.45 -6.73 -12.89
C GLU A 53 -14.85 -6.29 -14.24
N HIS A 54 -15.70 -5.88 -15.20
CA HIS A 54 -15.27 -5.39 -16.52
C HIS A 54 -14.96 -3.89 -16.59
N HIS A 55 -15.04 -3.17 -15.48
CA HIS A 55 -14.57 -1.79 -15.41
C HIS A 55 -13.06 -1.73 -15.63
N GLU A 56 -12.62 -0.60 -16.19
CA GLU A 56 -11.20 -0.39 -16.53
C GLU A 56 -10.32 -0.57 -15.31
N MET A 57 -9.30 -1.42 -15.47
CA MET A 57 -8.28 -1.66 -14.46
C MET A 57 -6.91 -1.69 -15.12
N LEU A 58 -5.98 -0.86 -14.63
CA LEU A 58 -4.60 -0.85 -15.09
C LEU A 58 -3.76 -1.76 -14.19
N GLU A 59 -2.80 -2.46 -14.79
CA GLU A 59 -1.84 -3.26 -14.03
C GLU A 59 -1.04 -2.37 -13.08
N GLY A 60 -0.96 -2.77 -11.80
CA GLY A 60 -0.52 -1.92 -10.70
C GLY A 60 0.89 -1.35 -10.85
N TYR A 61 1.88 -2.20 -11.16
CA TYR A 61 3.28 -1.75 -11.26
C TYR A 61 3.58 -0.95 -12.53
N SER A 62 2.88 -1.24 -13.62
CA SER A 62 2.92 -0.42 -14.84
C SER A 62 2.35 0.97 -14.58
N ALA A 63 1.21 1.06 -13.89
CA ALA A 63 0.62 2.32 -13.49
C ALA A 63 1.54 3.11 -12.53
N LEU A 64 2.13 2.45 -11.53
CA LEU A 64 3.09 3.08 -10.60
C LEU A 64 4.35 3.59 -11.31
N SER A 65 4.86 2.86 -12.30
CA SER A 65 6.02 3.31 -13.09
C SER A 65 5.71 4.58 -13.89
N TYR A 66 4.50 4.65 -14.46
CA TYR A 66 4.02 5.86 -15.12
C TYR A 66 3.85 7.03 -14.13
N ILE A 67 3.24 6.77 -12.95
CA ILE A 67 3.09 7.77 -11.88
C ILE A 67 4.46 8.26 -11.40
N ALA A 68 5.44 7.37 -11.25
CA ALA A 68 6.80 7.72 -10.86
C ALA A 68 7.46 8.74 -11.79
N ALA A 69 7.22 8.59 -13.11
CA ALA A 69 7.78 9.48 -14.13
C ALA A 69 7.19 10.91 -14.11
N VAL A 70 5.98 11.07 -13.54
CA VAL A 70 5.26 12.36 -13.55
C VAL A 70 5.14 13.03 -12.18
N THR A 71 5.70 12.40 -11.14
CA THR A 71 5.71 12.89 -9.75
C THR A 71 7.14 13.02 -9.21
N LYS A 72 7.33 13.76 -8.11
CA LYS A 72 8.66 14.03 -7.55
C LYS A 72 8.81 13.75 -6.06
N ARG A 73 7.71 13.73 -5.28
CA ARG A 73 7.75 13.70 -3.81
C ARG A 73 6.98 12.54 -3.21
N ALA A 74 5.78 12.29 -3.69
CA ALA A 74 4.91 11.26 -3.13
C ALA A 74 5.56 9.88 -3.20
N LYS A 75 5.48 9.12 -2.12
CA LYS A 75 5.82 7.70 -2.06
C LYS A 75 4.87 6.91 -2.93
N LEU A 76 5.30 5.76 -3.44
CA LEU A 76 4.55 4.99 -4.43
C LEU A 76 4.47 3.52 -4.01
N GLY A 77 3.29 2.94 -3.99
CA GLY A 77 3.13 1.54 -3.63
C GLY A 77 1.81 0.94 -4.09
N THR A 78 1.71 -0.37 -4.00
CA THR A 78 0.45 -1.08 -4.19
C THR A 78 -0.32 -1.21 -2.88
N MET A 79 -1.65 -1.14 -2.92
CA MET A 79 -2.57 -1.32 -1.78
C MET A 79 -3.52 -2.50 -2.05
N VAL A 80 -3.07 -3.70 -1.94
CA VAL A 80 -1.72 -4.25 -1.72
C VAL A 80 -1.45 -5.36 -2.74
N THR A 81 -0.17 -5.62 -3.05
CA THR A 81 0.25 -6.73 -3.92
C THR A 81 -0.32 -8.04 -3.41
N GLY A 82 -1.04 -8.75 -4.27
CA GLY A 82 -1.50 -10.10 -4.00
C GLY A 82 -0.37 -11.12 -4.19
N VAL A 83 0.06 -11.77 -3.11
CA VAL A 83 1.22 -12.69 -3.15
C VAL A 83 1.11 -13.79 -4.21
N VAL A 84 -0.11 -14.17 -4.58
CA VAL A 84 -0.35 -15.23 -5.60
C VAL A 84 -0.13 -14.76 -7.03
N TYR A 85 -0.12 -13.45 -7.29
CA TYR A 85 -0.01 -12.88 -8.62
C TYR A 85 1.43 -12.75 -9.12
N HIS A 86 2.41 -12.83 -8.22
CA HIS A 86 3.81 -12.51 -8.53
C HIS A 86 4.77 -13.61 -8.10
N GLN A 87 5.77 -13.90 -8.94
CA GLN A 87 6.93 -14.67 -8.53
C GLN A 87 7.83 -13.79 -7.65
N PRO A 88 8.25 -14.24 -6.46
CA PRO A 88 8.93 -13.40 -5.48
C PRO A 88 10.18 -12.69 -5.99
N GLY A 89 11.04 -13.41 -6.74
CA GLY A 89 12.26 -12.84 -7.31
C GLY A 89 11.96 -11.74 -8.34
N ILE A 90 10.90 -11.91 -9.13
CA ILE A 90 10.44 -10.88 -10.08
C ILE A 90 9.84 -9.69 -9.33
N LEU A 91 9.03 -9.96 -8.32
CA LEU A 91 8.44 -8.90 -7.48
C LEU A 91 9.53 -8.03 -6.82
N ALA A 92 10.51 -8.65 -6.17
CA ALA A 92 11.64 -7.93 -5.57
C ALA A 92 12.36 -7.04 -6.59
N LYS A 93 12.57 -7.56 -7.83
CA LYS A 93 13.17 -6.80 -8.93
C LYS A 93 12.27 -5.67 -9.41
N THR A 94 10.97 -5.89 -9.52
CA THR A 94 10.00 -4.87 -9.95
C THR A 94 9.97 -3.70 -8.96
N VAL A 95 9.88 -3.98 -7.66
CA VAL A 95 9.91 -2.95 -6.61
C VAL A 95 11.25 -2.21 -6.60
N THR A 96 12.38 -2.92 -6.75
CA THR A 96 13.70 -2.29 -6.90
C THR A 96 13.74 -1.35 -8.10
N THR A 97 13.18 -1.77 -9.23
CA THR A 97 13.15 -0.95 -10.44
C THR A 97 12.33 0.31 -10.22
N LEU A 98 11.15 0.18 -9.62
CA LEU A 98 10.30 1.32 -9.25
C LEU A 98 11.04 2.27 -8.31
N ASP A 99 11.76 1.74 -7.32
CA ASP A 99 12.52 2.53 -6.36
C ASP A 99 13.63 3.35 -7.03
N VAL A 100 14.39 2.72 -7.92
CA VAL A 100 15.45 3.41 -8.69
C VAL A 100 14.86 4.48 -9.61
N LEU A 101 13.81 4.16 -10.38
CA LEU A 101 13.18 5.10 -11.31
C LEU A 101 12.47 6.26 -10.60
N SER A 102 11.98 6.03 -9.40
CA SER A 102 11.31 7.06 -8.58
C SER A 102 12.26 7.83 -7.65
N ALA A 103 13.57 7.60 -7.71
CA ALA A 103 14.57 8.19 -6.82
C ALA A 103 14.31 7.88 -5.32
N GLY A 104 14.04 6.62 -5.00
CA GLY A 104 13.94 6.14 -3.62
C GLY A 104 12.54 6.31 -3.00
N ARG A 105 11.46 6.31 -3.80
CA ARG A 105 10.10 6.54 -3.31
C ARG A 105 9.21 5.29 -3.30
N ALA A 106 9.71 4.13 -3.75
CA ALA A 106 8.90 2.92 -3.79
C ALA A 106 8.66 2.29 -2.41
N TRP A 107 7.47 1.75 -2.25
CA TRP A 107 7.05 0.91 -1.13
C TRP A 107 6.53 -0.42 -1.67
N LEU A 108 6.81 -1.50 -0.97
CA LEU A 108 6.14 -2.78 -1.19
C LEU A 108 4.92 -2.88 -0.27
N GLY A 109 3.73 -2.61 -0.78
CA GLY A 109 2.51 -3.01 -0.10
C GLY A 109 2.16 -4.45 -0.48
N ILE A 110 1.95 -5.37 0.48
CA ILE A 110 1.74 -6.79 0.17
C ILE A 110 0.72 -7.45 1.11
N GLY A 111 0.03 -8.47 0.63
CA GLY A 111 -0.92 -9.27 1.40
C GLY A 111 -1.11 -10.68 0.85
N ALA A 112 -1.87 -11.50 1.59
CA ALA A 112 -2.09 -12.92 1.27
C ALA A 112 -3.04 -13.17 0.08
N ALA A 113 -3.49 -12.16 -0.62
CA ALA A 113 -4.52 -12.17 -1.65
C ALA A 113 -5.89 -12.66 -1.13
N TRP A 114 -6.95 -12.39 -1.88
CA TRP A 114 -8.31 -12.78 -1.50
C TRP A 114 -9.23 -13.06 -2.69
N ASN A 115 -8.97 -12.48 -3.88
CA ASN A 115 -9.86 -12.57 -5.04
C ASN A 115 -9.59 -13.86 -5.84
N GLU A 116 -10.25 -14.94 -5.41
CA GLU A 116 -10.13 -16.26 -6.07
C GLU A 116 -10.68 -16.26 -7.49
N ALA A 117 -11.78 -15.51 -7.74
CA ALA A 117 -12.42 -15.48 -9.06
C ALA A 117 -11.47 -14.89 -10.12
N GLU A 118 -10.80 -13.79 -9.80
CA GLU A 118 -9.81 -13.16 -10.66
C GLU A 118 -8.61 -14.07 -10.91
N SER A 119 -8.03 -14.66 -9.85
CA SER A 119 -6.92 -15.61 -9.97
C SER A 119 -7.25 -16.74 -10.92
N ARG A 120 -8.36 -17.42 -10.70
CA ARG A 120 -8.81 -18.55 -11.54
C ARG A 120 -9.12 -18.11 -12.97
N GLY A 121 -9.76 -16.95 -13.14
CA GLY A 121 -10.09 -16.41 -14.45
C GLY A 121 -8.87 -16.11 -15.31
N LEU A 122 -7.74 -15.76 -14.69
CA LEU A 122 -6.47 -15.51 -15.33
C LEU A 122 -5.53 -16.71 -15.37
N GLY A 123 -6.00 -17.90 -14.93
CA GLY A 123 -5.19 -19.12 -14.89
C GLY A 123 -4.11 -19.11 -13.79
N ILE A 124 -4.23 -18.23 -12.80
CA ILE A 124 -3.30 -18.14 -11.67
C ILE A 124 -3.76 -19.11 -10.57
N PRO A 125 -2.88 -19.99 -10.07
CA PRO A 125 -3.22 -20.88 -8.96
C PRO A 125 -3.63 -20.07 -7.71
N PHE A 126 -4.74 -20.50 -7.07
CA PHE A 126 -5.21 -19.89 -5.83
C PHE A 126 -5.20 -20.94 -4.70
N PRO A 127 -4.09 -21.11 -4.00
CA PRO A 127 -3.98 -22.13 -2.97
C PRO A 127 -4.78 -21.78 -1.72
N PRO A 128 -4.98 -22.77 -0.81
CA PRO A 128 -5.65 -22.53 0.47
C PRO A 128 -5.00 -21.41 1.28
N ILE A 129 -5.77 -20.79 2.17
CA ILE A 129 -5.31 -19.63 2.96
C ILE A 129 -4.05 -19.92 3.78
N LYS A 130 -3.84 -21.15 4.25
CA LYS A 130 -2.65 -21.57 4.98
C LYS A 130 -1.41 -21.37 4.09
N GLU A 131 -1.42 -21.94 2.91
CA GLU A 131 -0.32 -21.87 1.93
C GLU A 131 -0.08 -20.44 1.45
N ARG A 132 -1.15 -19.64 1.23
CA ARG A 132 -0.98 -18.23 0.85
C ARG A 132 -0.20 -17.41 1.89
N PHE A 133 -0.39 -17.70 3.18
CA PHE A 133 0.37 -17.06 4.24
C PHE A 133 1.81 -17.58 4.32
N GLU A 134 2.06 -18.84 4.03
CA GLU A 134 3.41 -19.42 3.93
C GLU A 134 4.15 -18.78 2.75
N ARG A 135 3.51 -18.70 1.59
CA ARG A 135 4.04 -17.99 0.42
C ARG A 135 4.29 -16.50 0.69
N LEU A 136 3.44 -15.84 1.45
CA LEU A 136 3.64 -14.44 1.84
C LEU A 136 4.91 -14.29 2.71
N GLU A 137 5.09 -15.14 3.70
CA GLU A 137 6.28 -15.11 4.56
C GLU A 137 7.55 -15.39 3.77
N GLU A 138 7.56 -16.42 2.93
CA GLU A 138 8.71 -16.75 2.05
C GLU A 138 8.99 -15.62 1.04
N THR A 139 7.96 -14.97 0.48
CA THR A 139 8.12 -13.83 -0.41
C THR A 139 8.80 -12.65 0.29
N LEU A 140 8.41 -12.35 1.53
CA LEU A 140 9.04 -11.30 2.34
C LEU A 140 10.52 -11.61 2.58
N GLN A 141 10.85 -12.85 2.93
CA GLN A 141 12.22 -13.31 3.13
C GLN A 141 13.06 -13.19 1.84
N ILE A 142 12.50 -13.60 0.70
CA ILE A 142 13.17 -13.47 -0.61
C ILE A 142 13.40 -12.00 -0.97
N CYS A 143 12.41 -11.14 -0.79
CA CYS A 143 12.56 -9.70 -1.03
C CYS A 143 13.69 -9.11 -0.18
N LEU A 144 13.70 -9.37 1.12
CA LEU A 144 14.74 -8.89 2.03
C LEU A 144 16.12 -9.42 1.64
N GLN A 145 16.24 -10.72 1.31
CA GLN A 145 17.50 -11.29 0.85
C GLN A 145 17.99 -10.64 -0.46
N MET A 146 17.10 -10.36 -1.40
CA MET A 146 17.46 -9.72 -2.67
C MET A 146 17.79 -8.23 -2.52
N TRP A 147 17.35 -7.58 -1.45
CA TRP A 147 17.68 -6.19 -1.13
C TRP A 147 18.91 -6.04 -0.21
N GLU A 148 19.50 -7.14 0.21
CA GLU A 148 20.68 -7.14 1.08
C GLU A 148 21.97 -6.78 0.30
N GLY A 149 22.83 -5.95 0.90
CA GLY A 149 24.16 -5.63 0.37
C GLY A 149 24.18 -4.85 -0.94
N LYS A 150 25.20 -5.06 -1.76
CA LYS A 150 25.41 -4.28 -2.99
C LYS A 150 24.71 -4.85 -4.22
N ARG A 151 24.42 -6.13 -4.24
CA ARG A 151 23.82 -6.85 -5.40
C ARG A 151 22.79 -7.90 -5.00
N GLY A 152 22.26 -7.81 -3.78
CA GLY A 152 21.50 -8.87 -3.14
C GLY A 152 22.43 -9.96 -2.59
N SER A 153 21.89 -10.80 -1.71
CA SER A 153 22.57 -12.02 -1.31
C SER A 153 22.40 -13.04 -2.44
N GLU A 154 23.52 -13.40 -3.10
CA GLU A 154 23.51 -14.37 -4.20
C GLU A 154 23.41 -15.84 -3.72
N LYS A 155 23.24 -16.06 -2.42
CA LYS A 155 23.05 -17.40 -1.86
C LYS A 155 21.74 -18.00 -2.33
N PRO A 156 21.67 -19.30 -2.70
CA PRO A 156 20.41 -19.94 -3.02
C PRO A 156 19.38 -19.77 -1.90
N PHE A 157 18.12 -19.49 -2.26
CA PHE A 157 17.00 -19.54 -1.33
C PHE A 157 16.28 -20.87 -1.50
N ARG A 158 15.98 -21.58 -0.41
CA ARG A 158 15.31 -22.86 -0.39
C ARG A 158 14.24 -22.86 0.70
N SER A 159 12.99 -23.03 0.29
CA SER A 159 11.85 -23.12 1.20
C SER A 159 10.82 -24.12 0.67
N GLU A 160 9.66 -24.21 1.31
CA GLU A 160 8.60 -25.16 0.91
C GLU A 160 8.03 -24.83 -0.46
N HIS A 161 7.79 -23.54 -0.74
CA HIS A 161 7.06 -23.11 -1.93
C HIS A 161 7.95 -22.47 -3.00
N TYR A 162 9.14 -21.99 -2.65
CA TYR A 162 10.03 -21.28 -3.58
C TYR A 162 11.47 -21.77 -3.52
N GLN A 163 12.07 -21.89 -4.73
CA GLN A 163 13.45 -22.28 -4.93
C GLN A 163 14.12 -21.29 -5.86
N LEU A 164 15.10 -20.52 -5.37
CA LEU A 164 15.89 -19.58 -6.16
C LEU A 164 17.34 -20.02 -6.14
N GLU A 165 17.91 -20.30 -7.32
CA GLU A 165 19.29 -20.75 -7.45
C GLU A 165 20.29 -19.61 -7.16
N ARG A 166 19.98 -18.41 -7.64
CA ARG A 166 20.86 -17.25 -7.50
C ARG A 166 20.03 -15.95 -7.52
N PRO A 167 19.50 -15.48 -6.39
CA PRO A 167 18.67 -14.30 -6.29
C PRO A 167 19.49 -13.00 -6.40
N LEU A 168 20.12 -12.80 -7.57
CA LEU A 168 20.87 -11.60 -7.91
C LEU A 168 19.93 -10.42 -8.16
N ASN A 169 20.21 -9.26 -7.55
CA ASN A 169 19.47 -8.04 -7.74
C ASN A 169 20.40 -6.83 -7.98
N SER A 170 20.57 -6.45 -9.22
CA SER A 170 21.37 -5.28 -9.64
C SER A 170 20.63 -4.50 -10.72
N PRO A 171 20.51 -3.15 -10.61
CA PRO A 171 20.95 -2.33 -9.48
C PRO A 171 20.24 -2.68 -8.19
N GLN A 172 20.76 -2.24 -7.05
CA GLN A 172 20.05 -2.27 -5.77
C GLN A 172 19.11 -1.07 -5.65
N SER A 173 18.12 -1.18 -4.76
CA SER A 173 17.25 -0.06 -4.40
C SER A 173 18.06 1.14 -3.90
N LEU A 174 17.52 2.33 -4.03
CA LEU A 174 18.08 3.56 -3.43
C LEU A 174 17.66 3.71 -1.98
N SER A 175 16.46 3.25 -1.64
CA SER A 175 15.95 3.21 -0.25
C SER A 175 16.83 2.34 0.64
N ARG A 176 17.04 2.76 1.89
CA ARG A 176 17.86 2.05 2.87
C ARG A 176 17.09 1.84 4.18
N PRO A 177 17.21 0.65 4.79
CA PRO A 177 18.00 -0.52 4.35
C PRO A 177 17.43 -1.21 3.09
N HIS A 178 16.15 -1.02 2.79
CA HIS A 178 15.41 -1.55 1.64
C HIS A 178 14.18 -0.67 1.37
N PRO A 179 13.45 -0.86 0.25
CA PRO A 179 12.13 -0.24 0.07
C PRO A 179 11.23 -0.62 1.23
N PRO A 180 10.55 0.34 1.89
CA PRO A 180 9.71 0.02 3.04
C PRO A 180 8.58 -0.95 2.68
N ILE A 181 8.22 -1.82 3.63
CA ILE A 181 7.22 -2.87 3.48
C ILE A 181 5.97 -2.51 4.27
N LEU A 182 4.82 -2.47 3.59
CA LEU A 182 3.51 -2.36 4.21
C LEU A 182 2.78 -3.70 4.05
N ILE A 183 2.30 -4.30 5.16
CA ILE A 183 1.46 -5.49 5.09
C ILE A 183 0.02 -5.10 5.34
N GLY A 184 -0.87 -5.44 4.38
CA GLY A 184 -2.30 -5.17 4.47
C GLY A 184 -3.10 -6.31 5.10
N GLY A 185 -4.10 -5.93 5.88
CA GLY A 185 -5.04 -6.83 6.52
C GLY A 185 -4.95 -6.86 8.06
N GLY A 186 -6.02 -7.27 8.70
CA GLY A 186 -6.17 -7.23 10.16
C GLY A 186 -6.24 -8.61 10.84
N GLY A 187 -5.72 -9.66 10.21
CA GLY A 187 -5.72 -11.01 10.77
C GLY A 187 -4.79 -11.14 11.98
N GLU A 188 -5.36 -11.36 13.16
CA GLU A 188 -4.66 -11.28 14.44
C GLU A 188 -3.51 -12.30 14.60
N LYS A 189 -3.74 -13.55 14.16
CA LYS A 189 -2.77 -14.66 14.37
C LYS A 189 -1.65 -14.70 13.34
N LYS A 190 -1.93 -14.35 12.07
CA LYS A 190 -0.97 -14.49 10.97
C LYS A 190 -0.51 -13.13 10.46
N THR A 191 -1.44 -12.26 10.03
CA THR A 191 -1.08 -10.98 9.43
C THR A 191 -0.30 -10.10 10.40
N LEU A 192 -0.81 -9.87 11.62
CA LEU A 192 -0.14 -9.01 12.59
C LEU A 192 1.19 -9.61 13.09
N ARG A 193 1.34 -10.94 13.11
CA ARG A 193 2.63 -11.60 13.36
C ARG A 193 3.64 -11.26 12.27
N LEU A 194 3.25 -11.37 10.99
CA LEU A 194 4.14 -11.01 9.87
C LEU A 194 4.46 -9.50 9.85
N VAL A 195 3.50 -8.66 10.22
CA VAL A 195 3.77 -7.22 10.42
C VAL A 195 4.87 -7.01 11.45
N ALA A 196 4.77 -7.65 12.63
CA ALA A 196 5.77 -7.52 13.69
C ALA A 196 7.15 -8.02 13.26
N GLN A 197 7.23 -9.03 12.40
CA GLN A 197 8.48 -9.63 11.97
C GLN A 197 9.16 -8.88 10.82
N TYR A 198 8.38 -8.35 9.86
CA TYR A 198 8.92 -7.95 8.55
C TYR A 198 8.52 -6.55 8.09
N ALA A 199 7.41 -5.95 8.60
CA ALA A 199 6.87 -4.77 7.99
C ALA A 199 7.31 -3.45 8.66
N ASP A 200 7.44 -2.39 7.86
CA ASP A 200 7.63 -1.01 8.32
C ASP A 200 6.29 -0.31 8.56
N ALA A 201 5.21 -0.85 8.00
CA ALA A 201 3.86 -0.36 8.22
C ALA A 201 2.82 -1.50 8.18
N CYS A 202 1.69 -1.29 8.86
CA CYS A 202 0.48 -2.10 8.69
C CYS A 202 -0.66 -1.25 8.11
N ASN A 203 -1.54 -1.87 7.32
CA ASN A 203 -2.77 -1.22 6.86
C ASN A 203 -4.01 -1.96 7.37
N LEU A 204 -4.89 -1.24 8.06
CA LEU A 204 -6.08 -1.76 8.72
C LEU A 204 -7.36 -1.18 8.12
N PHE A 205 -8.45 -1.92 8.19
CA PHE A 205 -9.77 -1.39 7.90
C PHE A 205 -10.26 -0.48 9.04
N PRO A 206 -10.99 0.63 8.74
CA PRO A 206 -11.46 1.61 9.73
C PRO A 206 -12.63 1.06 10.54
N THR A 207 -12.34 0.22 11.51
CA THR A 207 -13.33 -0.39 12.40
C THR A 207 -13.03 -0.09 13.88
N PRO A 208 -14.02 -0.18 14.78
CA PRO A 208 -13.79 -0.03 16.23
C PRO A 208 -12.84 -1.07 16.84
N GLU A 209 -12.48 -2.11 16.09
CA GLU A 209 -11.53 -3.14 16.52
C GLU A 209 -10.05 -2.73 16.42
N ILE A 210 -9.73 -1.60 15.79
CA ILE A 210 -8.35 -1.13 15.63
C ILE A 210 -7.56 -1.15 16.94
N PRO A 211 -8.06 -0.63 18.08
CA PRO A 211 -7.30 -0.65 19.34
C PRO A 211 -6.87 -2.05 19.74
N ARG A 212 -7.81 -2.99 19.72
CA ARG A 212 -7.52 -4.40 20.02
C ARG A 212 -6.47 -5.01 19.06
N LYS A 213 -6.57 -4.72 17.76
CA LYS A 213 -5.60 -5.22 16.77
C LYS A 213 -4.21 -4.63 17.01
N LEU A 214 -4.13 -3.36 17.40
CA LEU A 214 -2.86 -2.72 17.72
C LEU A 214 -2.25 -3.26 19.03
N ASP A 215 -3.06 -3.63 20.03
CA ASP A 215 -2.58 -4.30 21.23
C ASP A 215 -2.00 -5.69 20.90
N ILE A 216 -2.67 -6.48 20.07
CA ILE A 216 -2.16 -7.77 19.58
C ILE A 216 -0.87 -7.59 18.74
N LEU A 217 -0.79 -6.55 17.91
CA LEU A 217 0.46 -6.23 17.19
C LEU A 217 1.60 -5.94 18.18
N ARG A 218 1.33 -5.23 19.26
CA ARG A 218 2.32 -4.94 20.31
C ARG A 218 2.81 -6.22 21.00
N GLU A 219 1.90 -7.16 21.31
CA GLU A 219 2.26 -8.47 21.84
C GLU A 219 3.16 -9.26 20.88
N HIS A 220 2.83 -9.27 19.58
CA HIS A 220 3.69 -9.89 18.57
C HIS A 220 5.07 -9.21 18.49
N CYS A 221 5.15 -7.90 18.56
CA CYS A 221 6.41 -7.17 18.56
C CYS A 221 7.27 -7.55 19.80
N GLN A 222 6.67 -7.64 20.97
CA GLN A 222 7.35 -8.09 22.19
C GLN A 222 7.89 -9.52 22.03
N ALA A 223 7.11 -10.41 21.45
CA ALA A 223 7.51 -11.80 21.23
C ALA A 223 8.72 -11.96 20.30
N VAL A 224 8.93 -11.03 19.35
CA VAL A 224 10.06 -11.05 18.40
C VAL A 224 11.15 -10.03 18.74
N GLY A 225 11.03 -9.32 19.86
CA GLY A 225 12.02 -8.34 20.32
C GLY A 225 12.10 -7.08 19.46
N ARG A 226 11.02 -6.69 18.79
CA ARG A 226 10.95 -5.50 17.94
C ARG A 226 10.26 -4.33 18.64
N ASN A 227 10.73 -3.12 18.41
CA ASN A 227 10.04 -1.92 18.88
C ASN A 227 8.75 -1.71 18.06
N TYR A 228 7.62 -1.69 18.75
CA TYR A 228 6.29 -1.45 18.17
C TYR A 228 6.17 -0.08 17.47
N ASP A 229 6.88 0.93 17.98
CA ASP A 229 6.80 2.29 17.47
C ASP A 229 7.53 2.47 16.12
N ASP A 230 8.40 1.54 15.74
CA ASP A 230 9.05 1.50 14.42
C ASP A 230 8.09 1.11 13.28
N ILE A 231 6.88 0.64 13.61
CA ILE A 231 5.87 0.25 12.63
C ILE A 231 4.87 1.39 12.46
N GLU A 232 4.73 1.92 11.25
CA GLU A 232 3.72 2.94 10.93
C GLU A 232 2.32 2.30 10.86
N LYS A 233 1.36 2.84 11.62
CA LYS A 233 -0.02 2.35 11.66
C LYS A 233 -0.84 3.14 10.67
N THR A 234 -1.35 2.46 9.64
CA THR A 234 -2.13 3.08 8.58
C THR A 234 -3.55 2.50 8.49
N ALA A 235 -4.47 3.26 7.94
CA ALA A 235 -5.83 2.79 7.66
C ALA A 235 -6.34 3.34 6.32
N VAL A 236 -7.29 2.62 5.72
CA VAL A 236 -8.01 3.10 4.54
C VAL A 236 -9.15 4.03 4.93
N PHE A 237 -9.50 4.97 4.03
CA PHE A 237 -10.60 5.93 4.25
C PHE A 237 -11.16 6.47 2.92
N THR A 238 -12.16 7.35 3.00
CA THR A 238 -12.67 8.13 1.85
C THR A 238 -12.64 9.62 2.16
N PHE A 239 -11.94 10.38 1.33
CA PHE A 239 -11.83 11.84 1.45
C PHE A 239 -12.92 12.53 0.62
N ASP A 240 -14.20 12.27 0.94
CA ASP A 240 -15.32 12.92 0.27
C ASP A 240 -15.61 14.27 0.92
N LEU A 241 -14.96 15.30 0.41
CA LEU A 241 -15.19 16.67 0.86
C LEU A 241 -16.45 17.32 0.26
N GLY A 242 -17.14 16.65 -0.68
CA GLY A 242 -18.16 17.27 -1.50
C GLY A 242 -17.56 18.15 -2.60
N ASP A 243 -18.40 18.96 -3.27
CA ASP A 243 -17.95 19.78 -4.42
C ASP A 243 -17.16 21.03 -4.00
N ASN A 244 -17.48 21.60 -2.83
CA ASN A 244 -16.91 22.84 -2.33
C ASN A 244 -16.31 22.72 -0.91
N GLY A 245 -16.25 21.50 -0.34
CA GLY A 245 -15.74 21.25 0.99
C GLY A 245 -16.82 21.23 2.09
N GLU A 246 -18.08 21.10 1.72
CA GLU A 246 -19.21 21.04 2.65
C GLU A 246 -19.11 19.89 3.65
N ASN A 247 -18.42 18.81 3.31
CA ASN A 247 -18.22 17.65 4.17
C ASN A 247 -16.91 17.70 4.99
N LEU A 248 -16.13 18.78 4.90
CA LEU A 248 -14.81 18.88 5.54
C LEU A 248 -14.84 18.51 7.03
N GLY A 249 -15.80 19.06 7.79
CA GLY A 249 -15.93 18.79 9.23
C GLY A 249 -16.20 17.32 9.53
N LYS A 250 -17.02 16.65 8.72
CA LYS A 250 -17.29 15.20 8.85
C LYS A 250 -16.04 14.37 8.58
N VAL A 251 -15.30 14.69 7.53
CA VAL A 251 -14.06 13.99 7.17
C VAL A 251 -13.00 14.18 8.25
N ILE A 252 -12.80 15.40 8.74
CA ILE A 252 -11.88 15.69 9.87
C ILE A 252 -12.31 14.90 11.12
N GLY A 253 -13.61 14.81 11.40
CA GLY A 253 -14.13 14.00 12.51
C GLY A 253 -13.74 12.53 12.40
N GLY A 254 -13.86 11.94 11.22
CA GLY A 254 -13.43 10.57 10.93
C GLY A 254 -11.91 10.37 11.10
N LEU A 255 -11.10 11.33 10.65
CA LEU A 255 -9.64 11.27 10.80
C LEU A 255 -9.22 11.43 12.27
N LYS A 256 -9.88 12.30 13.04
CA LYS A 256 -9.67 12.41 14.49
C LYS A 256 -10.02 11.12 15.22
N TRP A 257 -11.11 10.46 14.83
CA TRP A 257 -11.48 9.16 15.36
C TRP A 257 -10.41 8.09 15.08
N LEU A 258 -9.88 8.02 13.85
CA LEU A 258 -8.77 7.13 13.51
C LEU A 258 -7.49 7.45 14.31
N ALA A 259 -7.14 8.72 14.45
CA ALA A 259 -6.01 9.17 15.27
C ALA A 259 -6.17 8.76 16.74
N SER A 260 -7.37 8.91 17.31
CA SER A 260 -7.66 8.50 18.70
C SER A 260 -7.48 6.99 18.94
N MET A 261 -7.52 6.18 17.86
CA MET A 261 -7.24 4.74 17.92
C MET A 261 -5.78 4.38 17.66
N GLY A 262 -4.90 5.35 17.34
CA GLY A 262 -3.49 5.12 17.13
C GLY A 262 -3.05 5.10 15.65
N ILE A 263 -3.92 5.48 14.71
CA ILE A 263 -3.57 5.57 13.28
C ILE A 263 -2.80 6.85 13.00
N GLN A 264 -1.66 6.71 12.32
CA GLN A 264 -0.70 7.77 12.02
C GLN A 264 -0.84 8.31 10.60
N THR A 265 -1.16 7.42 9.65
CA THR A 265 -1.32 7.75 8.23
C THR A 265 -2.63 7.15 7.71
N VAL A 266 -3.34 7.93 6.92
CA VAL A 266 -4.59 7.48 6.29
C VAL A 266 -4.44 7.51 4.78
N ILE A 267 -4.72 6.37 4.14
CA ILE A 267 -4.65 6.20 2.69
C ILE A 267 -6.07 6.17 2.16
N GLY A 268 -6.46 7.18 1.41
CA GLY A 268 -7.86 7.41 1.09
C GLY A 268 -8.16 7.63 -0.38
N HIS A 269 -9.34 7.18 -0.77
CA HIS A 269 -9.91 7.46 -2.07
C HIS A 269 -10.56 8.86 -2.08
N VAL A 270 -10.38 9.60 -3.17
CA VAL A 270 -11.09 10.86 -3.44
C VAL A 270 -12.16 10.58 -4.51
N PRO A 271 -13.46 10.68 -4.19
CA PRO A 271 -14.52 10.45 -5.18
C PRO A 271 -14.38 11.38 -6.39
N LYS A 272 -14.57 10.83 -7.60
CA LYS A 272 -14.42 11.57 -8.87
C LYS A 272 -13.07 12.28 -9.00
N MET A 273 -11.96 11.64 -8.57
CA MET A 273 -10.61 12.21 -8.61
C MET A 273 -10.15 12.66 -10.01
N TYR A 274 -10.80 12.17 -11.07
CA TYR A 274 -10.57 12.66 -12.44
C TYR A 274 -10.94 14.15 -12.61
N GLU A 275 -11.76 14.70 -11.74
CA GLU A 275 -11.97 16.13 -11.55
C GLU A 275 -10.91 16.63 -10.56
N THR A 276 -9.70 16.96 -11.04
CA THR A 276 -8.53 17.22 -10.17
C THR A 276 -8.72 18.30 -9.12
N LYS A 277 -9.67 19.24 -9.34
CA LYS A 277 -10.09 20.21 -8.32
C LYS A 277 -10.49 19.58 -6.97
N ARG A 278 -10.95 18.31 -6.98
CA ARG A 278 -11.29 17.59 -5.73
C ARG A 278 -10.05 17.17 -4.97
N ILE A 279 -8.98 16.84 -5.69
CA ILE A 279 -7.66 16.55 -5.11
C ILE A 279 -7.03 17.83 -4.57
N GLU A 280 -7.11 18.93 -5.33
CA GLU A 280 -6.67 20.27 -4.92
C GLU A 280 -7.38 20.69 -3.63
N LEU A 281 -8.70 20.49 -3.55
CA LEU A 281 -9.49 20.80 -2.35
C LEU A 281 -9.04 20.03 -1.10
N VAL A 282 -8.64 18.76 -1.25
CA VAL A 282 -8.03 17.97 -0.16
C VAL A 282 -6.70 18.60 0.26
N GLY A 283 -5.85 18.98 -0.71
CA GLY A 283 -4.58 19.65 -0.43
C GLY A 283 -4.74 21.00 0.26
N GLU A 284 -5.68 21.80 -0.18
CA GLU A 284 -5.90 23.16 0.36
C GLU A 284 -6.56 23.16 1.74
N LYS A 285 -7.53 22.26 1.98
CA LYS A 285 -8.38 22.31 3.17
C LYS A 285 -8.11 21.18 4.17
N LEU A 286 -7.96 19.93 3.70
CA LEU A 286 -7.90 18.78 4.59
C LEU A 286 -6.48 18.52 5.09
N ILE A 287 -5.48 18.48 4.20
CA ILE A 287 -4.09 18.20 4.59
C ILE A 287 -3.60 19.15 5.67
N PRO A 288 -3.74 20.49 5.52
CA PRO A 288 -3.33 21.42 6.58
C PRO A 288 -4.13 21.26 7.88
N ALA A 289 -5.44 20.96 7.78
CA ALA A 289 -6.28 20.84 8.97
C ALA A 289 -5.96 19.61 9.84
N VAL A 290 -5.25 18.62 9.31
CA VAL A 290 -4.87 17.40 10.03
C VAL A 290 -3.35 17.22 10.18
N ALA A 291 -2.55 18.15 9.70
CA ALA A 291 -1.10 18.06 9.72
C ALA A 291 -0.56 17.79 11.14
N ASP A 292 -1.06 18.53 12.14
CA ASP A 292 -0.65 18.44 13.54
C ASP A 292 -1.47 17.42 14.34
N LEU A 293 -2.33 16.63 13.68
CA LEU A 293 -3.12 15.63 14.36
C LEU A 293 -2.23 14.42 14.71
N GLU A 294 -1.93 14.27 15.97
CA GLU A 294 -1.13 13.16 16.51
C GLU A 294 -2.00 11.92 16.76
N ALA A 295 -1.43 10.75 16.49
CA ALA A 295 -2.03 9.47 16.84
C ALA A 295 -1.91 9.24 18.35
N ALA A 296 -2.98 8.70 18.98
CA ALA A 296 -2.95 8.37 20.39
C ALA A 296 -1.87 7.32 20.69
N THR A 297 -1.05 7.59 21.70
CA THR A 297 -0.06 6.66 22.22
C THR A 297 -0.69 5.67 23.19
N ALA A 298 -0.04 4.54 23.43
CA ALA A 298 -0.55 3.47 24.28
C ALA A 298 -0.85 3.85 25.75
N GLY A 299 -0.37 5.01 26.24
CA GLY A 299 -0.57 5.49 27.62
C GLY A 299 -1.68 6.53 27.77
N SER A 300 -2.34 6.93 26.68
CA SER A 300 -3.39 7.97 26.67
C SER A 300 -4.83 7.43 26.55
N ARG A 301 -5.01 6.13 26.77
CA ARG A 301 -6.34 5.44 26.72
C ARG A 301 -6.86 5.14 28.11
#